data_66f0aaffd4e26c0b0ae595ca930e604c
#
_entry.id   66f0aaffd4e26c0b0ae595ca930e604c
#
_cell.length_a   1.000
_cell.length_b   1.000
_cell.length_c   1.000
_cell.angle_alpha   90.00
_cell.angle_beta   90.00
_cell.angle_gamma   90.00
#
_symmetry.space_group_name_H-M   'P 1'
#
loop_
_entity.id
_entity.type
_entity.pdbx_description
1 polymer ?
#
loop_
_entity_poly.entity_id
_entity_poly.type
_entity_poly.pdbx_seq_one_letter_code
_entity_poly.pdbx_strand_id
1 'polypeptide(L)'
;MSQTHNHLFLDAIKNKPIDRTPIWIMRQAGRYLPEYINLKNKAGGFMGLVRNPELACEITLQPLERFSLDSAIVFSDILVVAEMLGINLSFIEKKGPVFDKTIRSEKDLHTLNINEYDTDSLGYVFDTIKLLKNELNGKKPLIGFIGSPWTVATYIVEGNSSKKFTNVLSMMKNNPTLLHKILNILTDISIKYLNRQILSGIDVAMIFDTWGGLLNDSEYKEFSLSYIDKIKASIINKDIPLIYYVRETEKKIHILKNMNIDVLGIDSSANIGVIKQHVKNKYALQGNLDVEVLKQDEKTMRKAVENILTSYNSPSGHVFNLGTGITPDINPDKVKMLIDILADISPKYNVK
;
A
#
# COMPACT_ATOMS: atom_id res chain seq x y z
N MET A 1 -1.64 33.46 -3.66
CA MET A 1 -0.42 33.02 -2.96
C MET A 1 -0.71 31.62 -2.42
N SER A 2 -0.14 30.57 -3.02
CA SER A 2 -0.30 29.21 -2.51
C SER A 2 0.42 29.13 -1.15
N GLN A 3 -0.33 28.88 -0.09
CA GLN A 3 0.27 28.49 1.17
C GLN A 3 1.08 27.20 0.91
N THR A 4 2.39 27.28 0.89
CA THR A 4 3.27 26.11 0.90
C THR A 4 3.10 25.44 2.27
N HIS A 5 2.15 24.51 2.35
CA HIS A 5 2.05 23.65 3.53
C HIS A 5 3.33 22.80 3.59
N ASN A 6 4.10 23.00 4.65
CA ASN A 6 5.30 22.19 4.90
C ASN A 6 4.81 20.78 5.31
N HIS A 7 4.82 19.84 4.37
CA HIS A 7 4.35 18.49 4.62
C HIS A 7 5.49 17.62 5.12
N LEU A 8 5.57 17.45 6.43
CA LEU A 8 6.55 16.60 7.09
C LEU A 8 6.73 15.22 6.40
N PHE A 9 5.61 14.60 6.00
CA PHE A 9 5.63 13.33 5.26
C PHE A 9 6.36 13.46 3.91
N LEU A 10 6.04 14.49 3.11
CA LEU A 10 6.67 14.69 1.79
C LEU A 10 8.15 15.06 1.92
N ASP A 11 8.52 15.80 2.95
CA ASP A 11 9.92 16.12 3.21
C ASP A 11 10.70 14.87 3.64
N ALA A 12 10.12 14.01 4.49
CA ALA A 12 10.73 12.74 4.86
C ALA A 12 11.01 11.86 3.65
N ILE A 13 10.02 11.64 2.77
CA ILE A 13 10.19 10.77 1.59
C ILE A 13 11.15 11.34 0.54
N LYS A 14 11.42 12.64 0.58
CA LYS A 14 12.42 13.33 -0.25
C LYS A 14 13.79 13.43 0.43
N ASN A 15 14.01 12.69 1.51
CA ASN A 15 15.24 12.70 2.30
C ASN A 15 15.66 14.10 2.82
N LYS A 16 14.71 15.03 2.97
CA LYS A 16 14.99 16.32 3.61
C LYS A 16 15.02 16.18 5.13
N PRO A 17 15.75 17.05 5.83
CA PRO A 17 15.70 17.11 7.29
C PRO A 17 14.28 17.38 7.79
N ILE A 18 13.91 16.70 8.86
CA ILE A 18 12.60 16.77 9.52
C ILE A 18 12.81 16.92 11.04
N ASP A 19 11.89 17.58 11.70
CA ASP A 19 11.92 17.84 13.15
C ASP A 19 11.40 16.66 13.99
N ARG A 20 10.57 15.81 13.39
CA ARG A 20 10.10 14.54 13.94
C ARG A 20 9.82 13.54 12.83
N THR A 21 9.81 12.26 13.15
CA THR A 21 9.44 11.21 12.19
C THR A 21 7.94 11.22 11.92
N PRO A 22 7.49 11.38 10.64
CA PRO A 22 6.08 11.31 10.29
C PRO A 22 5.55 9.88 10.38
N ILE A 23 4.23 9.76 10.61
CA ILE A 23 3.53 8.48 10.72
C ILE A 23 2.24 8.45 9.90
N TRP A 24 2.02 7.36 9.21
CA TRP A 24 0.72 6.87 8.78
C TRP A 24 0.67 5.35 9.03
N ILE A 25 -0.51 4.74 8.99
CA ILE A 25 -0.66 3.33 9.37
C ILE A 25 -1.36 2.58 8.24
N MET A 26 -0.72 1.53 7.73
CA MET A 26 -1.31 0.64 6.73
C MET A 26 -2.65 0.07 7.22
N ARG A 27 -3.74 0.30 6.46
CA ARG A 27 -5.13 0.02 6.83
C ARG A 27 -5.63 0.89 7.98
N GLN A 28 -5.15 2.13 8.12
CA GLN A 28 -5.57 3.09 9.15
C GLN A 28 -7.08 3.31 9.19
N ALA A 29 -7.77 3.33 8.05
CA ALA A 29 -9.22 3.18 7.98
C ALA A 29 -9.57 1.68 7.97
N GLY A 30 -10.11 1.15 9.06
CA GLY A 30 -10.28 -0.28 9.18
C GLY A 30 -11.16 -0.76 10.33
N ARG A 31 -11.39 -2.06 10.36
CA ARG A 31 -12.32 -2.75 11.27
C ARG A 31 -12.02 -2.61 12.76
N TYR A 32 -10.87 -2.07 13.14
CA TYR A 32 -10.55 -1.77 14.53
C TYR A 32 -11.23 -0.48 15.03
N LEU A 33 -11.75 0.36 14.13
CA LEU A 33 -12.46 1.60 14.44
C LEU A 33 -13.97 1.35 14.55
N PRO A 34 -14.62 1.72 15.66
CA PRO A 34 -16.08 1.60 15.81
C PRO A 34 -16.86 2.37 14.74
N GLU A 35 -16.43 3.60 14.42
CA GLU A 35 -17.01 4.45 13.38
C GLU A 35 -16.98 3.80 12.00
N TYR A 36 -15.86 3.13 11.67
CA TYR A 36 -15.74 2.34 10.44
C TYR A 36 -16.78 1.21 10.40
N ILE A 37 -16.94 0.45 11.48
CA ILE A 37 -17.89 -0.66 11.54
C ILE A 37 -19.32 -0.16 11.33
N ASN A 38 -19.68 0.96 11.98
CA ASN A 38 -20.99 1.55 11.86
C ASN A 38 -21.31 1.96 10.42
N LEU A 39 -20.37 2.64 9.76
CA LEU A 39 -20.55 3.10 8.38
C LEU A 39 -20.57 1.93 7.39
N LYS A 40 -19.70 0.94 7.57
CA LYS A 40 -19.67 -0.29 6.77
C LYS A 40 -21.01 -1.04 6.82
N ASN A 41 -21.63 -1.14 7.99
CA ASN A 41 -22.91 -1.83 8.16
C ASN A 41 -24.04 -1.07 7.43
N LYS A 42 -24.06 0.27 7.52
CA LYS A 42 -25.00 1.10 6.77
C LYS A 42 -24.84 0.99 5.26
N ALA A 43 -23.62 0.85 4.79
CA ALA A 43 -23.30 0.72 3.36
C ALA A 43 -23.54 -0.68 2.76
N GLY A 44 -24.00 -1.65 3.56
CA GLY A 44 -24.21 -3.02 3.08
C GLY A 44 -22.91 -3.82 2.85
N GLY A 45 -21.79 -3.39 3.47
CA GLY A 45 -20.51 -4.12 3.44
C GLY A 45 -19.34 -3.33 2.86
N PHE A 46 -18.22 -4.03 2.66
CA PHE A 46 -16.97 -3.39 2.22
C PHE A 46 -17.10 -2.76 0.82
N MET A 47 -17.64 -3.51 -0.16
CA MET A 47 -17.78 -2.98 -1.52
C MET A 47 -18.82 -1.87 -1.62
N GLY A 48 -19.84 -1.86 -0.74
CA GLY A 48 -20.78 -0.75 -0.63
C GLY A 48 -20.09 0.55 -0.17
N LEU A 49 -19.09 0.46 0.72
CA LEU A 49 -18.25 1.60 1.08
C LEU A 49 -17.35 2.05 -0.08
N VAL A 50 -16.64 1.09 -0.70
CA VAL A 50 -15.63 1.40 -1.74
C VAL A 50 -16.28 2.01 -2.99
N ARG A 51 -17.46 1.52 -3.38
CA ARG A 51 -18.17 1.98 -4.59
C ARG A 51 -19.01 3.26 -4.39
N ASN A 52 -19.04 3.80 -3.19
CA ASN A 52 -19.69 5.06 -2.90
C ASN A 52 -18.63 6.13 -2.55
N PRO A 53 -18.39 7.13 -3.42
CA PRO A 53 -17.32 8.11 -3.24
C PRO A 53 -17.42 8.91 -1.93
N GLU A 54 -18.63 9.28 -1.51
CA GLU A 54 -18.88 10.06 -0.29
C GLU A 54 -18.53 9.20 0.95
N LEU A 55 -18.97 7.95 0.99
CA LEU A 55 -18.67 7.05 2.11
C LEU A 55 -17.20 6.66 2.14
N ALA A 56 -16.56 6.46 0.98
CA ALA A 56 -15.13 6.18 0.89
C ALA A 56 -14.29 7.39 1.33
N CYS A 57 -14.76 8.60 1.02
CA CYS A 57 -14.16 9.85 1.50
C CYS A 57 -14.28 9.95 3.03
N GLU A 58 -15.48 9.81 3.60
CA GLU A 58 -15.72 9.82 5.04
C GLU A 58 -14.84 8.80 5.78
N ILE A 59 -14.82 7.55 5.32
CA ILE A 59 -14.00 6.48 5.91
C ILE A 59 -12.50 6.83 5.88
N THR A 60 -12.03 7.44 4.80
CA THR A 60 -10.61 7.84 4.69
C THR A 60 -10.26 8.92 5.71
N LEU A 61 -11.18 9.82 6.03
CA LEU A 61 -10.96 10.94 6.95
C LEU A 61 -11.07 10.53 8.43
N GLN A 62 -11.90 9.53 8.78
CA GLN A 62 -12.10 9.08 10.17
C GLN A 62 -10.80 8.89 10.97
N PRO A 63 -9.74 8.17 10.47
CA PRO A 63 -8.49 8.05 11.23
C PRO A 63 -7.71 9.35 11.36
N LEU A 64 -7.85 10.30 10.43
CA LEU A 64 -7.19 11.61 10.50
C LEU A 64 -7.88 12.55 11.51
N GLU A 65 -9.18 12.41 11.71
CA GLU A 65 -9.94 13.13 12.72
C GLU A 65 -9.63 12.58 14.13
N ARG A 66 -9.45 11.27 14.22
CA ARG A 66 -9.19 10.59 15.48
C ARG A 66 -7.75 10.68 15.94
N PHE A 67 -6.80 10.67 15.01
CA PHE A 67 -5.36 10.54 15.27
C PHE A 67 -4.55 11.60 14.53
N SER A 68 -3.42 12.01 15.14
CA SER A 68 -2.47 12.95 14.54
C SER A 68 -1.58 12.25 13.49
N LEU A 69 -2.19 11.69 12.43
CA LEU A 69 -1.49 11.06 11.31
C LEU A 69 -0.99 12.11 10.30
N ASP A 70 0.09 11.81 9.59
CA ASP A 70 0.76 12.74 8.68
C ASP A 70 0.40 12.54 7.21
N SER A 71 -0.34 11.49 6.87
CA SER A 71 -0.82 11.23 5.50
C SER A 71 -2.16 10.51 5.50
N ALA A 72 -2.97 10.79 4.49
CA ALA A 72 -4.14 9.99 4.12
C ALA A 72 -3.75 8.92 3.11
N ILE A 73 -4.47 7.80 3.10
CA ILE A 73 -4.44 6.82 2.01
C ILE A 73 -5.86 6.55 1.55
N VAL A 74 -6.09 6.58 0.25
CA VAL A 74 -7.42 6.36 -0.34
C VAL A 74 -8.03 5.05 0.17
N PHE A 75 -9.28 5.10 0.61
CA PHE A 75 -9.99 3.88 0.99
C PHE A 75 -10.45 3.14 -0.26
N SER A 76 -9.77 2.06 -0.57
CA SER A 76 -10.03 1.16 -1.71
C SER A 76 -9.40 -0.21 -1.43
N ASP A 77 -9.34 -1.06 -2.45
CA ASP A 77 -8.60 -2.34 -2.41
C ASP A 77 -7.72 -2.50 -3.65
N ILE A 78 -6.59 -3.22 -3.51
CA ILE A 78 -5.67 -3.51 -4.62
C ILE A 78 -6.30 -4.35 -5.72
N LEU A 79 -7.40 -5.05 -5.43
CA LEU A 79 -8.04 -6.01 -6.32
C LEU A 79 -9.18 -5.39 -7.16
N VAL A 80 -9.60 -4.14 -6.87
CA VAL A 80 -10.65 -3.48 -7.66
C VAL A 80 -10.26 -3.35 -9.14
N VAL A 81 -8.97 -3.31 -9.43
CA VAL A 81 -8.44 -3.24 -10.80
C VAL A 81 -8.95 -4.39 -11.68
N ALA A 82 -9.35 -5.52 -11.10
CA ALA A 82 -9.94 -6.65 -11.84
C ALA A 82 -11.29 -6.32 -12.48
N GLU A 83 -12.02 -5.32 -11.96
CA GLU A 83 -13.30 -4.86 -12.52
C GLU A 83 -13.11 -4.27 -13.93
N MET A 84 -11.95 -3.68 -14.23
CA MET A 84 -11.60 -3.23 -15.59
C MET A 84 -11.53 -4.36 -16.62
N LEU A 85 -11.40 -5.60 -16.16
CA LEU A 85 -11.40 -6.80 -17.01
C LEU A 85 -12.75 -7.49 -17.08
N GLY A 86 -13.79 -6.94 -16.44
CA GLY A 86 -15.10 -7.55 -16.31
C GLY A 86 -15.11 -8.75 -15.35
N ILE A 87 -14.20 -8.74 -14.35
CA ILE A 87 -14.16 -9.71 -13.25
C ILE A 87 -14.77 -9.07 -12.02
N ASN A 88 -15.87 -9.60 -11.50
CA ASN A 88 -16.52 -9.05 -10.32
C ASN A 88 -15.81 -9.46 -9.03
N LEU A 89 -15.51 -8.46 -8.21
CA LEU A 89 -14.93 -8.61 -6.88
C LEU A 89 -16.02 -8.50 -5.82
N SER A 90 -16.02 -9.44 -4.89
CA SER A 90 -16.84 -9.42 -3.68
C SER A 90 -15.99 -9.75 -2.45
N PHE A 91 -16.44 -9.31 -1.26
CA PHE A 91 -15.81 -9.63 0.00
C PHE A 91 -16.79 -10.43 0.86
N ILE A 92 -16.44 -11.67 1.13
CA ILE A 92 -17.23 -12.57 1.98
C ILE A 92 -16.62 -12.59 3.37
N GLU A 93 -17.46 -12.40 4.38
CA GLU A 93 -17.00 -12.41 5.76
C GLU A 93 -16.24 -13.71 6.08
N LYS A 94 -15.11 -13.61 6.79
CA LYS A 94 -14.17 -14.68 7.12
C LYS A 94 -13.46 -15.36 5.95
N LYS A 95 -13.89 -15.15 4.69
CA LYS A 95 -13.18 -15.65 3.49
C LYS A 95 -12.29 -14.59 2.84
N GLY A 96 -12.66 -13.30 2.97
CA GLY A 96 -11.97 -12.21 2.30
C GLY A 96 -12.43 -12.02 0.85
N PRO A 97 -11.56 -11.55 -0.05
CA PRO A 97 -11.88 -11.32 -1.46
C PRO A 97 -12.23 -12.62 -2.20
N VAL A 98 -13.25 -12.56 -3.04
CA VAL A 98 -13.69 -13.65 -3.91
C VAL A 98 -14.03 -13.07 -5.27
N PHE A 99 -13.56 -13.72 -6.33
CA PHE A 99 -13.85 -13.37 -7.71
C PHE A 99 -14.91 -14.32 -8.30
N ASP A 100 -15.77 -13.79 -9.15
CA ASP A 100 -16.75 -14.57 -9.90
C ASP A 100 -16.13 -15.40 -11.03
N LYS A 101 -14.94 -14.99 -11.50
CA LYS A 101 -14.17 -15.67 -12.55
C LYS A 101 -12.71 -15.85 -12.10
N THR A 102 -12.07 -16.92 -12.59
CA THR A 102 -10.63 -17.16 -12.41
C THR A 102 -9.97 -17.28 -13.77
N ILE A 103 -8.68 -16.98 -13.85
CA ILE A 103 -7.90 -17.10 -15.09
C ILE A 103 -6.90 -18.23 -14.93
N ARG A 104 -7.18 -19.38 -15.54
CA ARG A 104 -6.32 -20.59 -15.46
C ARG A 104 -5.97 -21.20 -16.80
N SER A 105 -6.58 -20.69 -17.88
CA SER A 105 -6.36 -21.17 -19.24
C SER A 105 -6.43 -20.04 -20.26
N GLU A 106 -5.93 -20.28 -21.48
CA GLU A 106 -6.08 -19.35 -22.61
C GLU A 106 -7.55 -19.03 -22.88
N LYS A 107 -8.44 -20.02 -22.71
CA LYS A 107 -9.88 -19.83 -22.90
C LYS A 107 -10.44 -18.78 -21.94
N ASP A 108 -9.94 -18.74 -20.69
CA ASP A 108 -10.42 -17.77 -19.70
C ASP A 108 -10.00 -16.35 -20.09
N LEU A 109 -8.82 -16.17 -20.72
CA LEU A 109 -8.38 -14.86 -21.21
C LEU A 109 -9.36 -14.27 -22.25
N HIS A 110 -9.95 -15.12 -23.11
CA HIS A 110 -10.92 -14.66 -24.11
C HIS A 110 -12.25 -14.18 -23.52
N THR A 111 -12.50 -14.43 -22.24
CA THR A 111 -13.70 -13.95 -21.54
C THR A 111 -13.53 -12.58 -20.92
N LEU A 112 -12.34 -12.00 -21.00
CA LEU A 112 -11.99 -10.73 -20.39
C LEU A 112 -12.20 -9.55 -21.36
N ASN A 113 -12.50 -8.39 -20.81
CA ASN A 113 -12.61 -7.14 -21.55
C ASN A 113 -11.20 -6.55 -21.81
N ILE A 114 -10.41 -7.18 -22.68
CA ILE A 114 -9.00 -6.78 -22.93
C ILE A 114 -8.82 -5.78 -24.07
N ASN A 115 -9.82 -5.60 -24.94
CA ASN A 115 -9.70 -4.72 -26.11
C ASN A 115 -9.87 -3.23 -25.74
N GLU A 116 -10.75 -2.95 -24.78
CA GLU A 116 -10.99 -1.63 -24.23
C GLU A 116 -11.09 -1.78 -22.72
N TYR A 117 -9.96 -1.58 -22.03
CA TYR A 117 -10.00 -1.62 -20.56
C TYR A 117 -10.94 -0.52 -20.07
N ASP A 118 -12.04 -0.94 -19.45
CA ASP A 118 -13.06 -0.04 -18.92
C ASP A 118 -12.55 0.67 -17.65
N THR A 119 -11.86 1.82 -17.86
CA THR A 119 -11.42 2.65 -16.73
C THR A 119 -12.57 3.33 -16.02
N ASP A 120 -13.73 3.47 -16.65
CA ASP A 120 -14.89 4.14 -16.07
C ASP A 120 -15.59 3.23 -15.03
N SER A 121 -15.38 1.91 -15.13
CA SER A 121 -15.80 0.96 -14.08
C SER A 121 -15.23 1.30 -12.69
N LEU A 122 -14.07 1.99 -12.64
CA LEU A 122 -13.44 2.46 -11.40
C LEU A 122 -13.64 3.97 -11.15
N GLY A 123 -14.60 4.59 -11.82
CA GLY A 123 -14.93 6.02 -11.66
C GLY A 123 -15.12 6.43 -10.20
N TYR A 124 -15.72 5.57 -9.40
CA TYR A 124 -15.94 5.78 -7.97
C TYR A 124 -14.64 6.02 -7.17
N VAL A 125 -13.51 5.41 -7.56
CA VAL A 125 -12.21 5.65 -6.90
C VAL A 125 -11.69 7.05 -7.25
N PHE A 126 -11.81 7.44 -8.52
CA PHE A 126 -11.33 8.75 -8.98
C PHE A 126 -12.15 9.88 -8.39
N ASP A 127 -13.45 9.70 -8.24
CA ASP A 127 -14.34 10.67 -7.60
C ASP A 127 -14.06 10.75 -6.09
N THR A 128 -13.80 9.61 -5.41
CA THR A 128 -13.32 9.59 -4.03
C THR A 128 -12.03 10.42 -3.86
N ILE A 129 -11.06 10.28 -4.79
CA ILE A 129 -9.81 11.04 -4.74
C ILE A 129 -10.07 12.54 -4.86
N LYS A 130 -10.95 12.96 -5.78
CA LYS A 130 -11.31 14.38 -5.95
C LYS A 130 -11.98 14.95 -4.68
N LEU A 131 -12.93 14.21 -4.07
CA LEU A 131 -13.55 14.60 -2.82
C LEU A 131 -12.51 14.73 -1.70
N LEU A 132 -11.65 13.74 -1.55
CA LEU A 132 -10.57 13.77 -0.56
C LEU A 132 -9.62 14.96 -0.74
N LYS A 133 -9.26 15.30 -1.98
CA LYS A 133 -8.40 16.48 -2.24
C LYS A 133 -9.07 17.78 -1.80
N ASN A 134 -10.38 17.90 -1.99
CA ASN A 134 -11.15 19.06 -1.53
C ASN A 134 -11.19 19.12 0.00
N GLU A 135 -11.52 18.01 0.67
CA GLU A 135 -11.64 17.95 2.14
C GLU A 135 -10.29 18.13 2.83
N LEU A 136 -9.24 17.48 2.33
CA LEU A 136 -7.88 17.62 2.86
C LEU A 136 -7.33 19.05 2.66
N ASN A 137 -7.77 19.74 1.61
CA ASN A 137 -7.42 21.13 1.30
C ASN A 137 -5.93 21.43 1.49
N GLY A 138 -5.05 20.55 1.02
CA GLY A 138 -3.61 20.67 1.13
C GLY A 138 -3.01 20.44 2.54
N LYS A 139 -3.80 20.13 3.56
CA LYS A 139 -3.30 19.92 4.95
C LYS A 139 -2.56 18.62 5.14
N LYS A 140 -2.93 17.59 4.42
CA LYS A 140 -2.30 16.26 4.47
C LYS A 140 -2.12 15.73 3.04
N PRO A 141 -0.98 15.09 2.71
CA PRO A 141 -0.81 14.42 1.43
C PRO A 141 -1.69 13.18 1.35
N LEU A 142 -2.14 12.87 0.13
CA LEU A 142 -2.99 11.73 -0.18
C LEU A 142 -2.20 10.67 -0.94
N ILE A 143 -2.13 9.47 -0.38
CA ILE A 143 -1.53 8.30 -1.02
C ILE A 143 -2.60 7.58 -1.85
N GLY A 144 -2.34 7.43 -3.16
CA GLY A 144 -3.04 6.48 -4.02
C GLY A 144 -2.22 5.22 -4.19
N PHE A 145 -2.86 4.11 -4.55
CA PHE A 145 -2.13 2.84 -4.60
C PHE A 145 -2.69 1.84 -5.61
N ILE A 146 -1.85 0.86 -5.93
CA ILE A 146 -2.20 -0.32 -6.71
C ILE A 146 -1.57 -1.58 -6.09
N GLY A 147 -2.10 -2.74 -6.43
CA GLY A 147 -1.38 -4.01 -6.25
C GLY A 147 -0.36 -4.21 -7.37
N SER A 148 0.77 -4.87 -7.08
CA SER A 148 1.65 -5.33 -8.15
C SER A 148 0.93 -6.32 -9.07
N PRO A 149 1.29 -6.42 -10.35
CA PRO A 149 0.71 -7.40 -11.26
C PRO A 149 0.82 -8.83 -10.72
N TRP A 150 1.96 -9.19 -10.13
CA TRP A 150 2.15 -10.49 -9.48
C TRP A 150 1.16 -10.70 -8.32
N THR A 151 1.09 -9.75 -7.39
CA THR A 151 0.18 -9.86 -6.25
C THR A 151 -1.27 -9.97 -6.69
N VAL A 152 -1.72 -9.19 -7.67
CA VAL A 152 -3.08 -9.27 -8.21
C VAL A 152 -3.32 -10.61 -8.92
N ALA A 153 -2.34 -11.09 -9.72
CA ALA A 153 -2.42 -12.38 -10.39
C ALA A 153 -2.60 -13.53 -9.42
N THR A 154 -1.93 -13.51 -8.26
CA THR A 154 -2.09 -14.57 -7.24
C THR A 154 -3.55 -14.72 -6.82
N TYR A 155 -4.27 -13.62 -6.63
CA TYR A 155 -5.69 -13.66 -6.24
C TYR A 155 -6.61 -14.07 -7.39
N ILE A 156 -6.40 -13.54 -8.60
CA ILE A 156 -7.26 -13.84 -9.76
C ILE A 156 -7.12 -15.30 -10.21
N VAL A 157 -5.91 -15.86 -10.18
CA VAL A 157 -5.66 -17.26 -10.51
C VAL A 157 -6.20 -18.20 -9.44
N GLU A 158 -6.05 -17.85 -8.15
CA GLU A 158 -6.64 -18.64 -7.06
C GLU A 158 -8.18 -18.50 -6.98
N GLY A 159 -8.73 -17.33 -7.33
CA GLY A 159 -10.14 -16.98 -7.22
C GLY A 159 -10.56 -16.46 -5.85
N ASN A 160 -9.68 -16.54 -4.87
CA ASN A 160 -9.90 -16.10 -3.48
C ASN A 160 -8.56 -15.92 -2.74
N SER A 161 -8.66 -15.57 -1.44
CA SER A 161 -7.49 -15.61 -0.55
C SER A 161 -6.96 -17.04 -0.41
N SER A 162 -5.66 -17.22 -0.63
CA SER A 162 -4.96 -18.49 -0.45
C SER A 162 -3.75 -18.31 0.47
N LYS A 163 -3.44 -19.32 1.27
CA LYS A 163 -2.19 -19.39 2.03
C LYS A 163 -1.08 -20.11 1.25
N LYS A 164 -1.46 -20.94 0.28
CA LYS A 164 -0.54 -21.84 -0.46
C LYS A 164 -0.26 -21.39 -1.88
N PHE A 165 -1.14 -20.60 -2.48
CA PHE A 165 -1.01 -20.10 -3.87
C PHE A 165 -0.70 -21.20 -4.90
N THR A 166 -1.34 -22.38 -4.73
CA THR A 166 -1.00 -23.60 -5.46
C THR A 166 -1.20 -23.46 -6.97
N ASN A 167 -2.28 -22.79 -7.39
CA ASN A 167 -2.61 -22.68 -8.82
C ASN A 167 -1.65 -21.74 -9.54
N VAL A 168 -1.36 -20.55 -8.98
CA VAL A 168 -0.45 -19.59 -9.62
C VAL A 168 0.99 -20.10 -9.63
N LEU A 169 1.45 -20.75 -8.56
CA LEU A 169 2.79 -21.35 -8.50
C LEU A 169 2.92 -22.54 -9.45
N SER A 170 1.87 -23.35 -9.61
CA SER A 170 1.82 -24.41 -10.62
C SER A 170 1.83 -23.83 -12.04
N MET A 171 1.05 -22.77 -12.30
CA MET A 171 1.03 -22.08 -13.59
C MET A 171 2.41 -21.51 -13.93
N MET A 172 3.08 -20.88 -12.97
CA MET A 172 4.43 -20.34 -13.16
C MET A 172 5.41 -21.41 -13.65
N LYS A 173 5.33 -22.64 -13.13
CA LYS A 173 6.22 -23.75 -13.50
C LYS A 173 5.81 -24.44 -14.80
N ASN A 174 4.51 -24.69 -14.99
CA ASN A 174 4.01 -25.57 -16.04
C ASN A 174 3.51 -24.83 -17.28
N ASN A 175 3.14 -23.55 -17.15
CA ASN A 175 2.68 -22.71 -18.25
C ASN A 175 3.08 -21.24 -18.04
N PRO A 176 4.40 -20.92 -17.98
CA PRO A 176 4.88 -19.56 -17.75
C PRO A 176 4.40 -18.58 -18.83
N THR A 177 4.22 -19.05 -20.07
CA THR A 177 3.70 -18.22 -21.17
C THR A 177 2.31 -17.65 -20.86
N LEU A 178 1.41 -18.45 -20.34
CA LEU A 178 0.08 -17.98 -19.91
C LEU A 178 0.20 -16.98 -18.76
N LEU A 179 1.05 -17.26 -17.78
CA LEU A 179 1.27 -16.35 -16.66
C LEU A 179 1.82 -15.00 -17.14
N HIS A 180 2.78 -14.98 -18.06
CA HIS A 180 3.28 -13.74 -18.65
C HIS A 180 2.19 -12.95 -19.40
N LYS A 181 1.26 -13.62 -20.09
CA LYS A 181 0.11 -12.94 -20.71
C LYS A 181 -0.77 -12.27 -19.65
N ILE A 182 -1.10 -12.99 -18.56
CA ILE A 182 -1.88 -12.45 -17.45
C ILE A 182 -1.16 -11.24 -16.83
N LEU A 183 0.13 -11.36 -16.52
CA LEU A 183 0.91 -10.29 -15.91
C LEU A 183 1.03 -9.06 -16.82
N ASN A 184 1.15 -9.22 -18.14
CA ASN A 184 1.13 -8.10 -19.09
C ASN A 184 -0.22 -7.37 -19.06
N ILE A 185 -1.34 -8.10 -19.14
CA ILE A 185 -2.69 -7.51 -19.06
C ILE A 185 -2.86 -6.74 -17.73
N LEU A 186 -2.48 -7.35 -16.61
CA LEU A 186 -2.55 -6.71 -15.30
C LEU A 186 -1.64 -5.49 -15.18
N THR A 187 -0.49 -5.50 -15.86
CA THR A 187 0.41 -4.34 -15.93
C THR A 187 -0.24 -3.19 -16.68
N ASP A 188 -0.83 -3.46 -17.84
CA ASP A 188 -1.46 -2.44 -18.68
C ASP A 188 -2.63 -1.77 -17.97
N ILE A 189 -3.52 -2.55 -17.31
CA ILE A 189 -4.61 -1.97 -16.52
C ILE A 189 -4.10 -1.22 -15.29
N SER A 190 -3.06 -1.72 -14.62
CA SER A 190 -2.45 -1.05 -13.46
C SER A 190 -1.84 0.30 -13.84
N ILE A 191 -1.20 0.41 -15.00
CA ILE A 191 -0.68 1.67 -15.55
C ILE A 191 -1.81 2.66 -15.77
N LYS A 192 -2.89 2.24 -16.44
CA LYS A 192 -4.06 3.11 -16.69
C LYS A 192 -4.69 3.56 -15.38
N TYR A 193 -4.93 2.63 -14.46
CA TYR A 193 -5.55 2.89 -13.17
C TYR A 193 -4.71 3.85 -12.30
N LEU A 194 -3.39 3.63 -12.19
CA LEU A 194 -2.51 4.50 -11.42
C LEU A 194 -2.42 5.90 -12.03
N ASN A 195 -2.30 6.00 -13.35
CA ASN A 195 -2.25 7.29 -14.04
C ASN A 195 -3.57 8.08 -13.86
N ARG A 196 -4.73 7.42 -13.86
CA ARG A 196 -6.01 8.06 -13.56
C ARG A 196 -6.09 8.55 -12.11
N GLN A 197 -5.54 7.79 -11.13
CA GLN A 197 -5.43 8.26 -9.74
C GLN A 197 -4.55 9.53 -9.66
N ILE A 198 -3.42 9.54 -10.37
CA ILE A 198 -2.51 10.71 -10.45
C ILE A 198 -3.24 11.93 -11.02
N LEU A 199 -3.96 11.76 -12.13
CA LEU A 199 -4.77 12.82 -12.73
C LEU A 199 -5.91 13.31 -11.82
N SER A 200 -6.41 12.44 -10.95
CA SER A 200 -7.45 12.78 -9.97
C SER A 200 -6.90 13.49 -8.74
N GLY A 201 -5.56 13.54 -8.55
CA GLY A 201 -4.90 14.43 -7.60
C GLY A 201 -4.22 13.76 -6.42
N ILE A 202 -3.84 12.47 -6.47
CA ILE A 202 -2.99 11.89 -5.43
C ILE A 202 -1.63 12.59 -5.37
N ASP A 203 -1.03 12.67 -4.19
CA ASP A 203 0.27 13.32 -3.97
C ASP A 203 1.42 12.31 -3.97
N VAL A 204 1.12 11.04 -3.69
CA VAL A 204 2.10 9.94 -3.62
C VAL A 204 1.47 8.68 -4.19
N ALA A 205 2.21 7.95 -5.01
CA ALA A 205 1.83 6.64 -5.53
C ALA A 205 2.42 5.53 -4.67
N MET A 206 1.69 4.42 -4.49
CA MET A 206 2.20 3.24 -3.77
C MET A 206 1.88 1.95 -4.52
N ILE A 207 2.85 1.04 -4.58
CA ILE A 207 2.68 -0.31 -5.13
C ILE A 207 2.83 -1.33 -4.00
N PHE A 208 1.79 -2.13 -3.79
CA PHE A 208 1.81 -3.25 -2.86
C PHE A 208 2.16 -4.55 -3.57
N ASP A 209 3.38 -5.02 -3.38
CA ASP A 209 3.83 -6.34 -3.86
C ASP A 209 3.86 -7.36 -2.70
N THR A 210 2.73 -7.46 -2.02
CA THR A 210 2.59 -8.26 -0.80
C THR A 210 3.12 -9.69 -0.93
N TRP A 211 2.95 -10.29 -2.11
CA TRP A 211 3.31 -11.68 -2.36
C TRP A 211 4.60 -11.87 -3.17
N GLY A 212 5.32 -10.80 -3.47
CA GLY A 212 6.65 -10.86 -4.09
C GLY A 212 7.67 -11.66 -3.27
N GLY A 213 7.54 -11.64 -1.94
CA GLY A 213 8.37 -12.44 -1.03
C GLY A 213 8.27 -13.95 -1.21
N LEU A 214 7.19 -14.47 -1.84
CA LEU A 214 7.02 -15.91 -2.12
C LEU A 214 7.99 -16.43 -3.19
N LEU A 215 8.48 -15.56 -4.06
CA LEU A 215 9.30 -15.90 -5.22
C LEU A 215 10.78 -16.02 -4.81
N ASN A 216 11.51 -16.94 -5.40
CA ASN A 216 12.97 -16.89 -5.33
C ASN A 216 13.51 -15.70 -6.16
N ASP A 217 14.82 -15.49 -6.18
CA ASP A 217 15.40 -14.29 -6.80
C ASP A 217 15.21 -14.20 -8.31
N SER A 218 15.31 -15.32 -9.01
CA SER A 218 15.10 -15.36 -10.47
C SER A 218 13.63 -15.18 -10.81
N GLU A 219 12.76 -15.91 -10.12
CA GLU A 219 11.31 -15.77 -10.25
C GLU A 219 10.84 -14.35 -9.91
N TYR A 220 11.40 -13.74 -8.87
CA TYR A 220 11.04 -12.39 -8.46
C TYR A 220 11.40 -11.35 -9.53
N LYS A 221 12.58 -11.46 -10.11
CA LYS A 221 13.00 -10.60 -11.24
C LYS A 221 12.10 -10.78 -12.44
N GLU A 222 11.78 -12.03 -12.79
CA GLU A 222 11.00 -12.38 -13.98
C GLU A 222 9.52 -12.06 -13.83
N PHE A 223 8.87 -12.52 -12.74
CA PHE A 223 7.41 -12.49 -12.62
C PHE A 223 6.89 -11.30 -11.80
N SER A 224 7.75 -10.53 -11.13
CA SER A 224 7.32 -9.32 -10.42
C SER A 224 8.07 -8.07 -10.89
N LEU A 225 9.37 -7.94 -10.67
CA LEU A 225 10.10 -6.69 -10.86
C LEU A 225 10.06 -6.16 -12.29
N SER A 226 10.19 -7.03 -13.29
CA SER A 226 10.11 -6.63 -14.71
C SER A 226 8.82 -5.90 -15.06
N TYR A 227 7.73 -6.21 -14.37
CA TYR A 227 6.41 -5.56 -14.51
C TYR A 227 6.31 -4.27 -13.70
N ILE A 228 6.93 -4.22 -12.52
CA ILE A 228 7.03 -2.98 -11.71
C ILE A 228 7.83 -1.92 -12.48
N ASP A 229 8.93 -2.30 -13.14
CA ASP A 229 9.74 -1.40 -13.95
C ASP A 229 8.93 -0.81 -15.11
N LYS A 230 8.08 -1.63 -15.77
CA LYS A 230 7.16 -1.14 -16.82
C LYS A 230 6.16 -0.13 -16.27
N ILE A 231 5.57 -0.39 -15.08
CA ILE A 231 4.65 0.54 -14.43
C ILE A 231 5.37 1.85 -14.13
N LYS A 232 6.55 1.80 -13.47
CA LYS A 232 7.32 3.00 -13.13
C LYS A 232 7.68 3.83 -14.37
N ALA A 233 8.10 3.17 -15.45
CA ALA A 233 8.42 3.84 -16.72
C ALA A 233 7.22 4.56 -17.34
N SER A 234 6.00 4.06 -17.09
CA SER A 234 4.74 4.53 -17.67
C SER A 234 3.97 5.54 -16.82
N ILE A 235 4.47 5.91 -15.62
CA ILE A 235 3.89 6.97 -14.80
C ILE A 235 4.01 8.30 -15.53
N ILE A 236 2.86 8.99 -15.71
CA ILE A 236 2.77 10.24 -16.49
C ILE A 236 3.42 11.43 -15.79
N ASN A 237 3.31 11.53 -14.48
CA ASN A 237 3.96 12.56 -13.66
C ASN A 237 5.22 11.98 -12.99
N LYS A 238 6.38 12.34 -13.52
CA LYS A 238 7.67 11.81 -13.01
C LYS A 238 8.08 12.35 -11.64
N ASP A 239 7.45 13.45 -11.21
CA ASP A 239 7.74 14.08 -9.90
C ASP A 239 6.92 13.48 -8.76
N ILE A 240 5.93 12.62 -9.07
CA ILE A 240 5.17 11.93 -8.03
C ILE A 240 6.03 10.87 -7.35
N PRO A 241 6.22 10.94 -6.02
CA PRO A 241 6.99 9.93 -5.31
C PRO A 241 6.33 8.56 -5.37
N LEU A 242 7.14 7.51 -5.52
CA LEU A 242 6.69 6.12 -5.55
C LEU A 242 7.17 5.36 -4.32
N ILE A 243 6.22 4.89 -3.51
CA ILE A 243 6.45 3.92 -2.44
C ILE A 243 6.30 2.52 -3.01
N TYR A 244 7.26 1.66 -2.76
CA TYR A 244 7.17 0.23 -3.08
C TYR A 244 7.25 -0.60 -1.81
N TYR A 245 6.30 -1.50 -1.59
CA TYR A 245 6.23 -2.37 -0.43
C TYR A 245 6.25 -3.84 -0.86
N VAL A 246 7.10 -4.63 -0.21
CA VAL A 246 7.16 -6.09 -0.38
C VAL A 246 7.41 -6.76 0.96
N ARG A 247 6.86 -7.96 1.16
CA ARG A 247 7.18 -8.80 2.33
C ARG A 247 8.53 -9.49 2.16
N GLU A 248 9.12 -9.88 3.30
CA GLU A 248 10.45 -10.50 3.36
C GLU A 248 11.54 -9.60 2.74
N THR A 249 11.42 -8.30 3.00
CA THR A 249 12.26 -7.24 2.46
C THR A 249 13.74 -7.53 2.65
N GLU A 250 14.15 -8.00 3.84
CA GLU A 250 15.57 -8.26 4.14
C GLU A 250 16.16 -9.35 3.27
N LYS A 251 15.40 -10.41 2.99
CA LYS A 251 15.84 -11.49 2.08
C LYS A 251 16.03 -11.01 0.65
N LYS A 252 15.30 -9.95 0.24
CA LYS A 252 15.31 -9.40 -1.11
C LYS A 252 16.19 -8.15 -1.26
N ILE A 253 16.80 -7.65 -0.19
CA ILE A 253 17.47 -6.35 -0.20
C ILE A 253 18.60 -6.24 -1.23
N HIS A 254 19.30 -7.33 -1.53
CA HIS A 254 20.35 -7.37 -2.54
C HIS A 254 19.84 -7.07 -3.97
N ILE A 255 18.54 -7.30 -4.23
CA ILE A 255 17.85 -6.92 -5.46
C ILE A 255 17.24 -5.54 -5.32
N LEU A 256 16.47 -5.31 -4.24
CA LEU A 256 15.69 -4.10 -4.00
C LEU A 256 16.55 -2.83 -3.96
N LYS A 257 17.80 -2.91 -3.46
CA LYS A 257 18.74 -1.78 -3.43
C LYS A 257 19.03 -1.15 -4.80
N ASN A 258 18.70 -1.84 -5.89
CA ASN A 258 18.93 -1.36 -7.26
C ASN A 258 17.67 -0.79 -7.93
N MET A 259 16.50 -0.86 -7.30
CA MET A 259 15.25 -0.35 -7.88
C MET A 259 15.29 1.17 -8.09
N ASN A 260 14.45 1.64 -9.00
CA ASN A 260 14.21 3.07 -9.21
C ASN A 260 12.88 3.48 -8.53
N ILE A 261 12.94 3.69 -7.22
CA ILE A 261 11.83 4.08 -6.35
C ILE A 261 12.26 5.24 -5.46
N ASP A 262 11.30 5.87 -4.78
CA ASP A 262 11.59 6.97 -3.85
C ASP A 262 11.54 6.50 -2.39
N VAL A 263 10.69 5.51 -2.09
CA VAL A 263 10.51 4.96 -0.74
C VAL A 263 10.41 3.45 -0.80
N LEU A 264 11.17 2.75 0.05
CA LEU A 264 11.03 1.33 0.27
C LEU A 264 10.23 1.06 1.55
N GLY A 265 9.04 0.46 1.39
CA GLY A 265 8.23 -0.06 2.49
C GLY A 265 8.79 -1.38 2.99
N ILE A 266 8.98 -1.49 4.30
CA ILE A 266 9.67 -2.60 4.97
C ILE A 266 8.67 -3.37 5.83
N ASP A 267 8.69 -4.68 5.75
CA ASP A 267 7.88 -5.54 6.60
C ASP A 267 8.51 -5.72 8.01
N SER A 268 7.71 -6.20 8.96
CA SER A 268 8.11 -6.30 10.38
C SER A 268 9.20 -7.34 10.65
N SER A 269 9.47 -8.26 9.73
CA SER A 269 10.52 -9.26 9.89
C SER A 269 11.93 -8.69 9.65
N ALA A 270 12.04 -7.55 8.97
CA ALA A 270 13.32 -6.95 8.61
C ALA A 270 13.86 -6.00 9.69
N ASN A 271 15.19 -5.95 9.83
CA ASN A 271 15.85 -4.91 10.59
C ASN A 271 16.06 -3.66 9.73
N ILE A 272 15.38 -2.56 10.09
CA ILE A 272 15.43 -1.30 9.33
C ILE A 272 16.85 -0.72 9.22
N GLY A 273 17.70 -0.89 10.23
CA GLY A 273 19.09 -0.46 10.21
C GLY A 273 19.93 -1.24 9.20
N VAL A 274 19.71 -2.55 9.11
CA VAL A 274 20.35 -3.42 8.09
C VAL A 274 19.92 -2.97 6.70
N ILE A 275 18.62 -2.78 6.49
CA ILE A 275 18.10 -2.29 5.19
C ILE A 275 18.74 -0.96 4.82
N LYS A 276 18.80 -0.02 5.76
CA LYS A 276 19.40 1.30 5.54
C LYS A 276 20.85 1.22 5.08
N GLN A 277 21.66 0.35 5.68
CA GLN A 277 23.06 0.15 5.29
C GLN A 277 23.18 -0.32 3.82
N HIS A 278 22.25 -1.18 3.37
CA HIS A 278 22.25 -1.68 2.01
C HIS A 278 21.81 -0.63 0.98
N VAL A 279 20.81 0.19 1.30
CA VAL A 279 20.28 1.19 0.36
C VAL A 279 21.09 2.49 0.36
N LYS A 280 21.93 2.74 1.36
CA LYS A 280 22.87 3.89 1.43
C LYS A 280 22.18 5.24 1.16
N ASN A 281 21.01 5.47 1.76
CA ASN A 281 20.18 6.67 1.57
C ASN A 281 19.70 6.89 0.11
N LYS A 282 19.74 5.88 -0.75
CA LYS A 282 19.18 5.97 -2.11
C LYS A 282 17.69 6.22 -2.09
N TYR A 283 16.97 5.63 -1.14
CA TYR A 283 15.55 5.84 -0.89
C TYR A 283 15.29 6.22 0.56
N ALA A 284 14.16 6.84 0.82
CA ALA A 284 13.57 6.86 2.14
C ALA A 284 13.06 5.45 2.52
N LEU A 285 12.99 5.15 3.81
CA LEU A 285 12.47 3.90 4.32
C LEU A 285 11.16 4.12 5.06
N GLN A 286 10.18 3.23 4.85
CA GLN A 286 8.89 3.28 5.51
C GLN A 286 8.65 1.99 6.28
N GLY A 287 8.38 2.09 7.57
CA GLY A 287 8.08 0.95 8.44
C GLY A 287 8.69 1.15 9.82
N ASN A 288 8.83 0.07 10.62
CA ASN A 288 8.30 -1.27 10.33
C ASN A 288 7.90 -1.97 11.63
N LEU A 289 7.12 -1.27 12.46
CA LEU A 289 6.70 -1.81 13.75
C LEU A 289 5.85 -3.08 13.54
N ASP A 290 6.12 -4.12 14.34
CA ASP A 290 5.24 -5.29 14.38
C ASP A 290 3.88 -4.90 14.97
N VAL A 291 2.80 -5.28 14.29
CA VAL A 291 1.43 -5.01 14.73
C VAL A 291 1.12 -5.60 16.11
N GLU A 292 1.75 -6.71 16.49
CA GLU A 292 1.58 -7.34 17.79
C GLU A 292 2.06 -6.46 18.95
N VAL A 293 2.96 -5.51 18.71
CA VAL A 293 3.40 -4.53 19.71
C VAL A 293 2.26 -3.62 20.16
N LEU A 294 1.27 -3.37 19.27
CA LEU A 294 0.07 -2.59 19.63
C LEU A 294 -0.80 -3.26 20.72
N LYS A 295 -0.62 -4.55 20.97
CA LYS A 295 -1.33 -5.28 22.02
C LYS A 295 -0.63 -5.21 23.39
N GLN A 296 0.60 -4.68 23.42
CA GLN A 296 1.44 -4.65 24.61
C GLN A 296 1.18 -3.41 25.49
N ASP A 297 1.86 -3.37 26.63
CA ASP A 297 1.85 -2.19 27.50
C ASP A 297 2.67 -1.02 26.91
N GLU A 298 2.53 0.16 27.49
CA GLU A 298 3.20 1.39 27.03
C GLU A 298 4.73 1.25 27.05
N LYS A 299 5.28 0.65 28.09
CA LYS A 299 6.74 0.48 28.26
C LYS A 299 7.32 -0.38 27.14
N THR A 300 6.67 -1.48 26.82
CA THR A 300 7.07 -2.40 25.74
C THR A 300 6.95 -1.71 24.39
N MET A 301 5.85 -0.98 24.14
CA MET A 301 5.63 -0.24 22.90
C MET A 301 6.67 0.87 22.73
N ARG A 302 6.95 1.66 23.77
CA ARG A 302 7.97 2.71 23.77
C ARG A 302 9.34 2.15 23.41
N LYS A 303 9.75 1.05 24.05
CA LYS A 303 11.01 0.38 23.74
C LYS A 303 11.09 -0.10 22.28
N ALA A 304 10.00 -0.65 21.74
CA ALA A 304 9.97 -1.09 20.35
C ALA A 304 10.12 0.08 19.36
N VAL A 305 9.44 1.20 19.63
CA VAL A 305 9.58 2.44 18.83
C VAL A 305 11.01 2.97 18.92
N GLU A 306 11.58 3.06 20.13
CA GLU A 306 12.99 3.47 20.34
C GLU A 306 13.98 2.61 19.58
N ASN A 307 13.79 1.29 19.58
CA ASN A 307 14.64 0.35 18.85
C ASN A 307 14.64 0.63 17.34
N ILE A 308 13.47 0.90 16.74
CA ILE A 308 13.36 1.24 15.33
C ILE A 308 14.08 2.57 15.03
N LEU A 309 13.81 3.61 15.82
CA LEU A 309 14.42 4.93 15.64
C LEU A 309 15.94 4.88 15.82
N THR A 310 16.42 4.15 16.84
CA THR A 310 17.86 3.94 17.08
C THR A 310 18.51 3.15 15.94
N SER A 311 17.86 2.11 15.45
CA SER A 311 18.39 1.32 14.32
C SER A 311 18.43 2.14 13.04
N TYR A 312 17.43 2.99 12.81
CA TYR A 312 17.40 3.86 11.65
C TYR A 312 18.45 4.98 11.76
N ASN A 313 18.55 5.64 12.91
CA ASN A 313 19.57 6.64 13.30
C ASN A 313 19.90 7.65 12.20
N SER A 314 18.92 8.46 11.78
CA SER A 314 19.12 9.50 10.76
C SER A 314 18.03 10.57 10.87
N PRO A 315 18.39 11.85 10.67
CA PRO A 315 17.43 12.97 10.75
C PRO A 315 16.52 13.11 9.53
N SER A 316 16.61 12.21 8.55
CA SER A 316 15.83 12.30 7.31
C SER A 316 15.53 10.92 6.73
N GLY A 317 14.55 10.86 5.85
CA GLY A 317 14.28 9.66 5.04
C GLY A 317 13.56 8.52 5.78
N HIS A 318 12.94 8.78 6.95
CA HIS A 318 12.14 7.78 7.66
C HIS A 318 10.69 8.20 7.74
N VAL A 319 9.80 7.29 7.36
CA VAL A 319 8.36 7.35 7.62
C VAL A 319 8.01 6.19 8.54
N PHE A 320 7.49 6.47 9.72
CA PHE A 320 7.06 5.42 10.64
C PHE A 320 5.75 4.78 10.16
N ASN A 321 5.69 3.48 10.21
CA ASN A 321 4.50 2.68 9.87
C ASN A 321 4.59 1.32 10.58
N LEU A 322 3.51 0.56 10.52
CA LEU A 322 3.57 -0.87 10.81
C LEU A 322 4.23 -1.62 9.64
N GLY A 323 4.87 -2.73 9.93
CA GLY A 323 5.43 -3.63 8.90
C GLY A 323 4.37 -4.45 8.16
N THR A 324 3.12 -4.44 8.65
CA THR A 324 1.93 -5.06 8.03
C THR A 324 0.71 -4.18 8.29
N GLY A 325 -0.43 -4.50 7.66
CA GLY A 325 -1.68 -3.77 7.95
C GLY A 325 -2.17 -4.02 9.37
N ILE A 326 -2.71 -2.98 10.02
CA ILE A 326 -3.34 -3.10 11.33
C ILE A 326 -4.48 -4.13 11.31
N THR A 327 -4.61 -4.90 12.40
CA THR A 327 -5.60 -5.97 12.53
C THR A 327 -6.85 -5.52 13.30
N PRO A 328 -8.02 -6.16 13.08
CA PRO A 328 -9.29 -5.73 13.66
C PRO A 328 -9.39 -5.83 15.18
N ASP A 329 -8.52 -6.59 15.81
CA ASP A 329 -8.47 -6.86 17.25
C ASP A 329 -7.65 -5.81 18.04
N ILE A 330 -7.11 -4.80 17.36
CA ILE A 330 -6.37 -3.71 18.00
C ILE A 330 -7.36 -2.69 18.60
N ASN A 331 -7.13 -2.32 19.85
CA ASN A 331 -7.84 -1.21 20.48
C ASN A 331 -7.36 0.14 19.87
N PRO A 332 -8.27 1.03 19.43
CA PRO A 332 -7.90 2.36 18.93
C PRO A 332 -7.04 3.20 19.88
N ASP A 333 -7.22 3.05 21.20
CA ASP A 333 -6.40 3.76 22.19
C ASP A 333 -4.92 3.36 22.15
N LYS A 334 -4.62 2.14 21.71
CA LYS A 334 -3.25 1.67 21.48
C LYS A 334 -2.60 2.32 20.26
N VAL A 335 -3.40 2.63 19.25
CA VAL A 335 -2.95 3.41 18.08
C VAL A 335 -2.62 4.83 18.51
N LYS A 336 -3.50 5.45 19.30
CA LYS A 336 -3.24 6.79 19.88
C LYS A 336 -1.96 6.78 20.70
N MET A 337 -1.81 5.80 21.58
CA MET A 337 -0.61 5.63 22.42
C MET A 337 0.68 5.52 21.57
N LEU A 338 0.65 4.74 20.48
CA LEU A 338 1.79 4.65 19.57
C LEU A 338 2.16 6.01 18.98
N ILE A 339 1.16 6.76 18.51
CA ILE A 339 1.38 8.07 17.89
C ILE A 339 1.93 9.07 18.91
N ASP A 340 1.38 9.08 20.12
CA ASP A 340 1.85 9.95 21.22
C ASP A 340 3.30 9.62 21.62
N ILE A 341 3.65 8.33 21.74
CA ILE A 341 5.01 7.87 22.01
C ILE A 341 5.96 8.33 20.89
N LEU A 342 5.60 8.13 19.63
CA LEU A 342 6.45 8.53 18.51
C LEU A 342 6.68 10.04 18.48
N ALA A 343 5.62 10.83 18.71
CA ALA A 343 5.70 12.29 18.76
C ALA A 343 6.62 12.78 19.90
N ASP A 344 6.60 12.10 21.06
CA ASP A 344 7.44 12.42 22.23
C ASP A 344 8.93 12.13 21.98
N ILE A 345 9.23 10.97 21.38
CA ILE A 345 10.63 10.51 21.35
C ILE A 345 11.34 10.78 20.02
N SER A 346 10.62 10.82 18.90
CA SER A 346 11.26 10.92 17.56
C SER A 346 12.05 12.22 17.35
N PRO A 347 11.71 13.39 17.94
CA PRO A 347 12.50 14.60 17.79
C PRO A 347 13.98 14.41 18.18
N LYS A 348 14.26 13.57 19.18
CA LYS A 348 15.64 13.28 19.65
C LYS A 348 16.51 12.62 18.57
N TYR A 349 15.90 11.93 17.63
CA TYR A 349 16.57 11.21 16.53
C TYR A 349 16.63 12.03 15.24
N ASN A 350 15.92 13.17 15.18
CA ASN A 350 15.82 14.04 14.02
C ASN A 350 16.63 15.33 14.17
N VAL A 351 17.32 15.52 15.30
CA VAL A 351 18.26 16.64 15.50
C VAL A 351 19.55 16.35 14.72
N LYS A 352 20.06 17.40 14.01
CA LYS A 352 21.35 17.37 13.32
C LYS A 352 22.52 17.37 14.27
#